data_36360b8ab7d7940ab3e8182266bf7f3a
#
_entry.id   36360b8ab7d7940ab3e8182266bf7f3a
#
_cell.length_a   1.000
_cell.length_b   1.000
_cell.length_c   1.000
_cell.angle_alpha   90.00
_cell.angle_beta   90.00
_cell.angle_gamma   90.00
#
_symmetry.space_group_name_H-M   'P 1'
#
loop_
_entity.id
_entity.type
_entity.pdbx_description
1 polymer ?
#
loop_
_entity_poly.entity_id
_entity_poly.type
_entity_poly.pdbx_seq_one_letter_code
_entity_poly.pdbx_strand_id
1 'polypeptide(L)'
;TAILIFSSVTMVLAVEAGHRMDKKGVIKWLFLTVIGGAFFVGSQAWEWSHFIHGGGGYITTTDGAKYWVHTEEHDTDPLTLSTRESFHLEKAREGHYLLPDESAHHLDHAAAVKLWNERVDYVDGANMVRNEYGPSQYANFFFFITGFHGFHVFSGVIINLIVLIMVVRGVFHRRGHYEMVEKAGLYWHF
;
A
#
# COMPACT_ATOMS: atom_id res chain seq x y z
N THR A 1 -8.74 -0.13 5.62
CA THR A 1 -10.20 0.00 5.48
C THR A 1 -10.85 0.52 6.77
N ALA A 2 -10.61 -0.07 7.97
CA ALA A 2 -11.21 0.37 9.24
C ALA A 2 -10.97 1.86 9.56
N ILE A 3 -9.77 2.37 9.29
CA ILE A 3 -9.39 3.78 9.50
C ILE A 3 -10.26 4.72 8.67
N LEU A 4 -10.54 4.38 7.41
CA LEU A 4 -11.38 5.19 6.54
C LEU A 4 -12.85 5.16 6.97
N ILE A 5 -13.36 4.01 7.43
CA ILE A 5 -14.72 3.92 7.98
C ILE A 5 -14.86 4.82 9.20
N PHE A 6 -13.89 4.78 10.12
CA PHE A 6 -13.88 5.66 11.28
C PHE A 6 -13.79 7.15 10.90
N SER A 7 -12.93 7.48 9.94
CA SER A 7 -12.78 8.82 9.39
C SER A 7 -14.06 9.31 8.69
N SER A 8 -14.79 8.40 8.03
CA SER A 8 -16.11 8.69 7.45
C SER A 8 -17.12 9.08 8.53
N VAL A 9 -17.18 8.35 9.64
CA VAL A 9 -18.05 8.69 10.78
C VAL A 9 -17.70 10.05 11.36
N THR A 10 -16.40 10.34 11.54
CA THR A 10 -15.98 11.67 12.06
C THR A 10 -16.35 12.80 11.11
N MET A 11 -16.32 12.55 9.80
CA MET A 11 -16.75 13.55 8.81
C MET A 11 -18.26 13.83 8.89
N VAL A 12 -19.10 12.80 9.01
CA VAL A 12 -20.55 12.98 9.23
C VAL A 12 -20.84 13.78 10.49
N LEU A 13 -20.13 13.50 11.58
CA LEU A 13 -20.27 14.24 12.84
C LEU A 13 -19.80 15.72 12.69
N ALA A 14 -18.82 15.99 11.84
CA ALA A 14 -18.40 17.36 11.53
C ALA A 14 -19.49 18.12 10.76
N VAL A 15 -20.15 17.48 9.79
CA VAL A 15 -21.28 18.06 9.05
C VAL A 15 -22.45 18.33 9.97
N GLU A 16 -22.81 17.37 10.83
CA GLU A 16 -23.90 17.55 11.81
C GLU A 16 -23.62 18.70 12.79
N ALA A 17 -22.38 18.79 13.31
CA ALA A 17 -21.97 19.93 14.15
C ALA A 17 -22.05 21.26 13.38
N GLY A 18 -21.77 21.24 12.07
CA GLY A 18 -21.92 22.39 11.18
C GLY A 18 -23.37 22.86 11.07
N HIS A 19 -24.33 21.95 10.91
CA HIS A 19 -25.76 22.26 10.90
C HIS A 19 -26.24 22.87 12.23
N ARG A 20 -25.66 22.45 13.34
CA ARG A 20 -25.96 23.02 14.67
C ARG A 20 -25.21 24.31 14.97
N MET A 21 -24.43 24.86 14.03
CA MET A 21 -23.57 26.02 14.20
C MET A 21 -22.56 25.90 15.34
N ASP A 22 -22.20 24.67 15.73
CA ASP A 22 -21.21 24.39 16.77
C ASP A 22 -19.78 24.37 16.17
N LYS A 23 -19.16 25.55 16.17
CA LYS A 23 -17.78 25.73 15.67
C LYS A 23 -16.77 24.77 16.33
N LYS A 24 -16.89 24.54 17.65
CA LYS A 24 -15.93 23.68 18.38
C LYS A 24 -16.08 22.21 17.97
N GLY A 25 -17.34 21.79 17.81
CA GLY A 25 -17.65 20.44 17.32
C GLY A 25 -17.11 20.22 15.92
N VAL A 26 -17.33 21.16 15.00
CA VAL A 26 -16.79 21.09 13.63
C VAL A 26 -15.26 20.97 13.63
N ILE A 27 -14.56 21.82 14.39
CA ILE A 27 -13.09 21.77 14.47
C ILE A 27 -12.62 20.40 14.97
N LYS A 28 -13.21 19.89 16.06
CA LYS A 28 -12.83 18.62 16.66
C LYS A 28 -12.99 17.45 15.68
N TRP A 29 -14.15 17.33 15.06
CA TRP A 29 -14.46 16.19 14.21
C TRP A 29 -13.73 16.27 12.86
N LEU A 30 -13.64 17.47 12.29
CA LEU A 30 -12.90 17.66 11.03
C LEU A 30 -11.39 17.42 11.22
N PHE A 31 -10.83 17.81 12.36
CA PHE A 31 -9.44 17.51 12.71
C PHE A 31 -9.17 16.00 12.81
N LEU A 32 -10.08 15.25 13.44
CA LEU A 32 -9.98 13.79 13.49
C LEU A 32 -10.08 13.16 12.10
N THR A 33 -10.93 13.70 11.22
CA THR A 33 -11.03 13.26 9.83
C THR A 33 -9.70 13.46 9.07
N VAL A 34 -9.07 14.62 9.21
CA VAL A 34 -7.77 14.94 8.60
C VAL A 34 -6.68 13.99 9.11
N ILE A 35 -6.61 13.73 10.41
CA ILE A 35 -5.65 12.79 11.00
C ILE A 35 -5.89 11.37 10.44
N GLY A 36 -7.13 10.90 10.41
CA GLY A 36 -7.46 9.57 9.88
C GLY A 36 -7.07 9.41 8.41
N GLY A 37 -7.33 10.43 7.59
CA GLY A 37 -6.92 10.47 6.19
C GLY A 37 -5.40 10.50 6.00
N ALA A 38 -4.69 11.32 6.78
CA ALA A 38 -3.23 11.39 6.74
C ALA A 38 -2.57 10.06 7.15
N PHE A 39 -3.12 9.40 8.16
CA PHE A 39 -2.64 8.08 8.58
C PHE A 39 -2.86 7.02 7.50
N PHE A 40 -4.01 7.06 6.81
CA PHE A 40 -4.27 6.16 5.68
C PHE A 40 -3.28 6.38 4.53
N VAL A 41 -3.03 7.64 4.14
CA VAL A 41 -2.04 7.96 3.08
C VAL A 41 -0.64 7.48 3.47
N GLY A 42 -0.26 7.64 4.74
CA GLY A 42 1.02 7.13 5.26
C GLY A 42 1.12 5.61 5.20
N SER A 43 0.06 4.89 5.58
CA SER A 43 0.02 3.42 5.50
C SER A 43 0.06 2.92 4.05
N GLN A 44 -0.60 3.62 3.13
CA GLN A 44 -0.56 3.32 1.70
C GLN A 44 0.85 3.50 1.11
N ALA A 45 1.54 4.57 1.48
CA ALA A 45 2.92 4.81 1.05
C ALA A 45 3.88 3.72 1.58
N TRP A 46 3.68 3.29 2.82
CA TRP A 46 4.44 2.18 3.41
C TRP A 46 4.16 0.85 2.70
N GLU A 47 2.90 0.54 2.40
CA GLU A 47 2.49 -0.65 1.66
C GLU A 47 3.10 -0.68 0.26
N TRP A 48 3.09 0.46 -0.45
CA TRP A 48 3.73 0.57 -1.77
C TRP A 48 5.23 0.36 -1.70
N SER A 49 5.90 0.94 -0.71
CA SER A 49 7.33 0.73 -0.51
C SER A 49 7.63 -0.77 -0.35
N HIS A 50 6.85 -1.45 0.48
CA HIS A 50 7.02 -2.89 0.72
C HIS A 50 6.74 -3.73 -0.53
N PHE A 51 5.70 -3.38 -1.28
CA PHE A 51 5.33 -4.06 -2.51
C PHE A 51 6.38 -3.87 -3.64
N ILE A 52 6.98 -2.69 -3.73
CA ILE A 52 8.02 -2.38 -4.74
C ILE A 52 9.32 -3.10 -4.42
N HIS A 53 9.73 -3.15 -3.14
CA HIS A 53 11.00 -3.74 -2.73
C HIS A 53 10.95 -5.28 -2.67
N GLY A 54 9.76 -5.87 -2.54
CA GLY A 54 9.58 -7.32 -2.55
C GLY A 54 9.96 -8.05 -1.26
N GLY A 55 9.88 -9.36 -1.30
CA GLY A 55 10.16 -10.26 -0.19
C GLY A 55 11.27 -11.29 -0.46
N GLY A 56 12.05 -11.13 -1.53
CA GLY A 56 13.14 -12.03 -1.92
C GLY A 56 13.06 -12.50 -3.37
N GLY A 57 11.88 -12.45 -3.98
CA GLY A 57 11.71 -12.71 -5.39
C GLY A 57 11.79 -14.18 -5.80
N TYR A 58 11.93 -14.40 -7.09
CA TYR A 58 12.14 -15.73 -7.66
C TYR A 58 13.18 -15.73 -8.79
N ILE A 59 13.83 -16.86 -8.97
CA ILE A 59 14.71 -17.11 -10.13
C ILE A 59 14.02 -18.03 -11.14
N THR A 60 14.41 -17.88 -12.40
CA THR A 60 14.06 -18.80 -13.48
C THR A 60 15.33 -19.47 -13.99
N THR A 61 15.33 -20.78 -14.09
CA THR A 61 16.44 -21.60 -14.60
C THR A 61 16.33 -21.83 -16.11
N THR A 62 17.36 -22.38 -16.73
CA THR A 62 17.43 -22.65 -18.20
C THR A 62 16.37 -23.62 -18.70
N ASP A 63 15.88 -24.50 -17.84
CA ASP A 63 14.78 -25.43 -18.10
C ASP A 63 13.40 -24.84 -17.93
N GLY A 64 13.33 -23.56 -17.54
CA GLY A 64 12.07 -22.82 -17.29
C GLY A 64 11.48 -23.05 -15.91
N ALA A 65 12.12 -23.81 -15.04
CA ALA A 65 11.67 -24.00 -13.68
C ALA A 65 11.87 -22.72 -12.87
N LYS A 66 10.94 -22.47 -11.94
CA LYS A 66 10.96 -21.28 -11.07
C LYS A 66 11.19 -21.70 -9.64
N TYR A 67 12.02 -20.92 -8.95
CA TYR A 67 12.35 -21.14 -7.55
C TYR A 67 12.23 -19.85 -6.77
N TRP A 68 11.51 -19.90 -5.65
CA TRP A 68 11.44 -18.82 -4.69
C TRP A 68 12.75 -18.65 -3.94
N VAL A 69 13.14 -17.42 -3.74
CA VAL A 69 14.32 -17.07 -2.95
C VAL A 69 13.86 -16.77 -1.52
N HIS A 70 14.37 -17.51 -0.56
CA HIS A 70 14.12 -17.28 0.85
C HIS A 70 15.42 -16.88 1.53
N THR A 71 15.34 -15.82 2.34
CA THR A 71 16.41 -15.36 3.23
C THR A 71 15.79 -14.77 4.48
N GLU A 72 16.41 -14.98 5.64
CA GLU A 72 15.93 -14.42 6.90
C GLU A 72 16.19 -12.92 7.03
N GLU A 73 17.05 -12.35 6.20
CA GLU A 73 17.37 -10.94 6.21
C GLU A 73 16.62 -10.22 5.08
N HIS A 74 16.06 -9.07 5.41
CA HIS A 74 15.35 -8.18 4.47
C HIS A 74 16.24 -7.48 3.43
N ASP A 75 17.52 -7.80 3.40
CA ASP A 75 18.44 -7.23 2.43
C ASP A 75 18.46 -8.11 1.17
N THR A 76 17.92 -7.57 0.10
CA THR A 76 17.72 -8.22 -1.19
C THR A 76 18.82 -7.90 -2.21
N ASP A 77 20.02 -7.54 -1.76
CA ASP A 77 21.13 -7.31 -2.71
C ASP A 77 21.48 -8.63 -3.44
N PRO A 78 21.21 -8.72 -4.75
CA PRO A 78 21.46 -9.94 -5.53
C PRO A 78 22.91 -10.41 -5.53
N LEU A 79 23.85 -9.51 -5.21
CA LEU A 79 25.28 -9.81 -5.21
C LEU A 79 25.71 -10.59 -3.96
N THR A 80 25.00 -10.42 -2.86
CA THR A 80 25.37 -11.02 -1.57
C THR A 80 24.42 -12.13 -1.13
N LEU A 81 23.25 -12.26 -1.74
CA LEU A 81 22.22 -13.24 -1.36
C LEU A 81 22.76 -14.67 -1.25
N SER A 82 23.49 -15.14 -2.27
CA SER A 82 23.98 -16.52 -2.32
C SER A 82 25.11 -16.84 -1.34
N THR A 83 25.69 -15.85 -0.68
CA THR A 83 26.77 -16.01 0.31
C THR A 83 26.27 -16.21 1.73
N ARG A 84 24.97 -16.08 1.96
CA ARG A 84 24.35 -16.15 3.29
C ARG A 84 24.00 -17.58 3.66
N GLU A 85 24.20 -17.95 4.90
CA GLU A 85 23.83 -19.28 5.41
C GLU A 85 22.30 -19.53 5.38
N SER A 86 21.49 -18.46 5.54
CA SER A 86 20.03 -18.53 5.46
C SER A 86 19.47 -18.60 4.03
N PHE A 87 20.33 -18.49 3.00
CA PHE A 87 19.89 -18.55 1.61
C PHE A 87 19.47 -19.96 1.23
N HIS A 88 18.23 -20.11 0.83
CA HIS A 88 17.70 -21.34 0.27
C HIS A 88 16.69 -21.06 -0.85
N LEU A 89 16.50 -22.03 -1.71
CA LEU A 89 15.54 -21.97 -2.81
C LEU A 89 14.44 -22.99 -2.59
N GLU A 90 13.21 -22.57 -2.85
CA GLU A 90 12.05 -23.43 -2.84
C GLU A 90 11.44 -23.51 -4.24
N LYS A 91 11.20 -24.72 -4.74
CA LYS A 91 10.63 -24.91 -6.07
C LYS A 91 9.19 -24.37 -6.11
N ALA A 92 8.90 -23.52 -7.09
CA ALA A 92 7.55 -23.07 -7.34
C ALA A 92 6.74 -24.15 -8.08
N ARG A 93 5.46 -24.28 -7.72
CA ARG A 93 4.53 -25.21 -8.37
C ARG A 93 4.36 -24.86 -9.85
N GLU A 94 4.39 -25.85 -10.72
CA GLU A 94 4.05 -25.64 -12.13
C GLU A 94 2.59 -25.23 -12.27
N GLY A 95 2.35 -24.09 -12.90
CA GLY A 95 0.98 -23.56 -13.09
C GLY A 95 0.93 -22.05 -13.25
N HIS A 96 -0.27 -21.50 -13.21
CA HIS A 96 -0.53 -20.10 -13.50
C HIS A 96 -0.02 -19.10 -12.46
N TYR A 97 0.32 -19.54 -11.24
CA TYR A 97 0.77 -18.70 -10.16
C TYR A 97 2.00 -19.29 -9.48
N LEU A 98 2.86 -18.42 -9.00
CA LEU A 98 4.00 -18.77 -8.18
C LEU A 98 3.51 -19.13 -6.77
N LEU A 99 3.11 -20.37 -6.58
CA LEU A 99 2.78 -20.89 -5.26
C LEU A 99 3.90 -21.85 -4.84
N PRO A 100 4.23 -21.91 -3.54
CA PRO A 100 5.14 -22.92 -3.02
C PRO A 100 4.65 -24.33 -3.41
N ASP A 101 5.54 -25.18 -3.82
CA ASP A 101 5.24 -26.61 -4.01
C ASP A 101 5.35 -27.30 -2.66
N GLU A 102 4.23 -27.54 -1.99
CA GLU A 102 4.18 -28.20 -0.67
C GLU A 102 4.84 -29.60 -0.66
N SER A 103 5.04 -30.20 -1.84
CA SER A 103 5.73 -31.49 -2.00
C SER A 103 7.24 -31.33 -2.23
N ALA A 104 7.72 -30.12 -2.52
CA ALA A 104 9.13 -29.86 -2.76
C ALA A 104 9.86 -29.64 -1.43
N HIS A 105 10.89 -30.43 -1.19
CA HIS A 105 11.81 -30.16 -0.08
C HIS A 105 12.64 -28.90 -0.37
N HIS A 106 12.95 -28.14 0.66
CA HIS A 106 13.95 -27.08 0.58
C HIS A 106 15.25 -27.65 0.01
N LEU A 107 15.79 -26.93 -0.97
CA LEU A 107 17.07 -27.35 -1.55
C LEU A 107 18.20 -27.10 -0.55
N ASP A 108 19.13 -28.03 -0.48
CA ASP A 108 20.37 -27.83 0.25
C ASP A 108 21.11 -26.59 -0.25
N HIS A 109 21.78 -25.88 0.66
CA HIS A 109 22.45 -24.62 0.37
C HIS A 109 23.39 -24.69 -0.84
N ALA A 110 24.17 -25.77 -0.97
CA ALA A 110 25.07 -25.98 -2.10
C ALA A 110 24.32 -26.09 -3.44
N ALA A 111 23.19 -26.80 -3.45
CA ALA A 111 22.32 -26.92 -4.61
C ALA A 111 21.64 -25.59 -4.95
N ALA A 112 21.21 -24.85 -3.95
CA ALA A 112 20.62 -23.52 -4.13
C ALA A 112 21.61 -22.52 -4.74
N VAL A 113 22.84 -22.47 -4.26
CA VAL A 113 23.91 -21.62 -4.82
C VAL A 113 24.23 -22.01 -6.27
N LYS A 114 24.26 -23.30 -6.60
CA LYS A 114 24.45 -23.74 -7.97
C LYS A 114 23.35 -23.24 -8.90
N LEU A 115 22.07 -23.43 -8.54
CA LEU A 115 20.93 -22.95 -9.33
C LEU A 115 20.91 -21.43 -9.45
N TRP A 116 21.31 -20.74 -8.38
CA TRP A 116 21.45 -19.28 -8.40
C TRP A 116 22.47 -18.82 -9.46
N ASN A 117 23.60 -19.51 -9.59
CA ASN A 117 24.63 -19.19 -10.58
C ASN A 117 24.20 -19.56 -12.01
N GLU A 118 23.34 -20.56 -12.18
CA GLU A 118 22.81 -21.05 -13.47
C GLU A 118 21.50 -20.32 -13.85
N ARG A 119 21.02 -19.34 -13.06
CA ARG A 119 19.79 -18.61 -13.34
C ARG A 119 19.85 -17.83 -14.64
N VAL A 120 18.74 -17.83 -15.36
CA VAL A 120 18.54 -17.00 -16.56
C VAL A 120 17.96 -15.65 -16.22
N ASP A 121 17.07 -15.61 -15.20
CA ASP A 121 16.38 -14.41 -14.81
C ASP A 121 16.15 -14.39 -13.28
N TYR A 122 16.14 -13.17 -12.71
CA TYR A 122 15.79 -12.92 -11.31
C TYR A 122 14.77 -11.78 -11.25
N VAL A 123 13.68 -12.01 -10.57
CA VAL A 123 12.59 -11.03 -10.41
C VAL A 123 12.38 -10.82 -8.92
N ASP A 124 12.55 -9.57 -8.50
CA ASP A 124 12.37 -9.14 -7.13
C ASP A 124 11.41 -7.95 -7.09
N GLY A 125 10.53 -7.92 -6.10
CA GLY A 125 9.55 -6.88 -5.92
C GLY A 125 8.56 -6.74 -7.07
N ALA A 126 8.03 -5.54 -7.23
CA ALA A 126 7.06 -5.23 -8.27
C ALA A 126 7.35 -3.91 -8.97
N ASN A 127 7.26 -3.95 -10.30
CA ASN A 127 7.24 -2.78 -11.16
C ASN A 127 6.20 -2.94 -12.27
N MET A 128 6.13 -2.00 -13.21
CA MET A 128 5.14 -2.05 -14.31
C MET A 128 5.38 -3.17 -15.33
N VAL A 129 6.55 -3.79 -15.34
CA VAL A 129 6.94 -4.82 -16.32
C VAL A 129 6.94 -6.21 -15.70
N ARG A 130 7.43 -6.32 -14.48
CA ARG A 130 7.64 -7.58 -13.75
C ARG A 130 7.21 -7.46 -12.31
N ASN A 131 6.76 -8.54 -11.73
CA ASN A 131 6.47 -8.63 -10.30
C ASN A 131 6.63 -10.08 -9.81
N GLU A 132 6.96 -10.22 -8.53
CA GLU A 132 7.08 -11.51 -7.88
C GLU A 132 5.75 -12.12 -7.44
N TYR A 133 4.68 -11.31 -7.35
CA TYR A 133 3.41 -11.70 -6.72
C TYR A 133 2.42 -12.38 -7.65
N GLY A 134 2.75 -12.55 -8.94
CA GLY A 134 1.85 -13.20 -9.88
C GLY A 134 2.00 -12.75 -11.33
N PRO A 135 0.93 -12.77 -12.13
CA PRO A 135 0.95 -12.28 -13.51
C PRO A 135 1.44 -10.83 -13.61
N SER A 136 2.14 -10.49 -14.69
CA SER A 136 2.71 -9.13 -14.87
C SER A 136 1.68 -8.00 -14.72
N GLN A 137 0.43 -8.25 -15.10
CA GLN A 137 -0.65 -7.26 -14.99
C GLN A 137 -1.14 -7.05 -13.57
N TYR A 138 -0.89 -7.95 -12.64
CA TYR A 138 -1.33 -7.81 -11.25
C TYR A 138 -0.77 -6.55 -10.60
N ALA A 139 0.53 -6.32 -10.74
CA ALA A 139 1.17 -5.10 -10.23
C ALA A 139 0.62 -3.83 -10.89
N ASN A 140 0.36 -3.86 -12.20
CA ASN A 140 -0.22 -2.74 -12.91
C ASN A 140 -1.62 -2.39 -12.39
N PHE A 141 -2.48 -3.37 -12.20
CA PHE A 141 -3.80 -3.16 -11.61
C PHE A 141 -3.72 -2.68 -10.17
N PHE A 142 -2.82 -3.25 -9.38
CA PHE A 142 -2.61 -2.83 -8.01
C PHE A 142 -2.21 -1.35 -7.93
N PHE A 143 -1.19 -0.92 -8.69
CA PHE A 143 -0.75 0.47 -8.70
C PHE A 143 -1.81 1.41 -9.28
N PHE A 144 -2.54 0.98 -10.31
CA PHE A 144 -3.59 1.79 -10.91
C PHE A 144 -4.73 2.04 -9.91
N ILE A 145 -5.32 0.98 -9.36
CA ILE A 145 -6.48 1.09 -8.46
C ILE A 145 -6.09 1.80 -7.17
N THR A 146 -5.01 1.37 -6.52
CA THR A 146 -4.58 1.96 -5.25
C THR A 146 -4.02 3.36 -5.42
N GLY A 147 -3.42 3.67 -6.59
CA GLY A 147 -2.93 5.00 -6.94
C GLY A 147 -4.04 6.01 -7.12
N PHE A 148 -5.09 5.68 -7.86
CA PHE A 148 -6.26 6.56 -8.00
C PHE A 148 -6.95 6.78 -6.65
N HIS A 149 -7.14 5.71 -5.89
CA HIS A 149 -7.73 5.82 -4.55
C HIS A 149 -6.85 6.64 -3.60
N GLY A 150 -5.55 6.38 -3.57
CA GLY A 150 -4.58 7.14 -2.78
C GLY A 150 -4.54 8.63 -3.15
N PHE A 151 -4.59 8.95 -4.45
CA PHE A 151 -4.68 10.33 -4.92
C PHE A 151 -5.98 11.01 -4.48
N HIS A 152 -7.11 10.31 -4.58
CA HIS A 152 -8.40 10.81 -4.11
C HIS A 152 -8.38 11.11 -2.61
N VAL A 153 -7.91 10.17 -1.77
CA VAL A 153 -7.81 10.38 -0.32
C VAL A 153 -6.83 11.52 0.01
N PHE A 154 -5.68 11.58 -0.66
CA PHE A 154 -4.68 12.64 -0.46
C PHE A 154 -5.27 14.03 -0.77
N SER A 155 -5.93 14.18 -1.92
CA SER A 155 -6.60 15.45 -2.27
C SER A 155 -7.74 15.78 -1.30
N GLY A 156 -8.49 14.79 -0.85
CA GLY A 156 -9.51 14.94 0.19
C GLY A 156 -8.94 15.44 1.53
N VAL A 157 -7.77 14.93 1.94
CA VAL A 157 -7.06 15.43 3.13
C VAL A 157 -6.70 16.90 2.99
N ILE A 158 -6.18 17.31 1.82
CA ILE A 158 -5.83 18.72 1.54
C ILE A 158 -7.09 19.61 1.61
N ILE A 159 -8.17 19.20 0.95
CA ILE A 159 -9.44 19.94 0.96
C ILE A 159 -9.95 20.09 2.40
N ASN A 160 -10.00 19.01 3.16
CA ASN A 160 -10.46 19.03 4.56
C ASN A 160 -9.56 19.90 5.44
N LEU A 161 -8.26 19.92 5.21
CA LEU A 161 -7.31 20.79 5.93
C LEU A 161 -7.57 22.26 5.63
N ILE A 162 -7.81 22.63 4.36
CA ILE A 162 -8.15 24.00 3.97
C ILE A 162 -9.46 24.41 4.64
N VAL A 163 -10.48 23.56 4.59
CA VAL A 163 -11.78 23.81 5.23
C VAL A 163 -11.61 23.95 6.74
N LEU A 164 -10.81 23.11 7.38
CA LEU A 164 -10.50 23.20 8.81
C LEU A 164 -9.88 24.57 9.17
N ILE A 165 -8.90 25.04 8.40
CA ILE A 165 -8.28 26.36 8.59
C ILE A 165 -9.33 27.47 8.49
N MET A 166 -10.23 27.38 7.50
CA MET A 166 -11.32 28.36 7.33
C MET A 166 -12.31 28.34 8.51
N VAL A 167 -12.63 27.16 9.06
CA VAL A 167 -13.47 27.01 10.26
C VAL A 167 -12.78 27.65 11.48
N VAL A 168 -11.50 27.36 11.70
CA VAL A 168 -10.72 27.94 12.81
C VAL A 168 -10.70 29.47 12.72
N ARG A 169 -10.50 30.02 11.53
CA ARG A 169 -10.56 31.48 11.27
C ARG A 169 -11.96 32.07 11.41
N GLY A 170 -12.98 31.25 11.63
CA GLY A 170 -14.36 31.68 11.82
C GLY A 170 -15.04 32.21 10.56
N VAL A 171 -14.51 31.87 9.37
CA VAL A 171 -15.07 32.34 8.09
C VAL A 171 -16.52 31.89 7.94
N PHE A 172 -16.83 30.65 8.19
CA PHE A 172 -18.16 30.08 8.04
C PHE A 172 -19.12 30.54 9.14
N HIS A 173 -18.62 30.72 10.35
CA HIS A 173 -19.42 31.26 11.45
C HIS A 173 -19.91 32.70 11.16
N ARG A 174 -19.05 33.52 10.54
CA ARG A 174 -19.42 34.88 10.10
C ARG A 174 -20.37 34.88 8.90
N ARG A 175 -20.31 33.83 8.04
CA ARG A 175 -21.23 33.67 6.90
C ARG A 175 -22.60 33.12 7.32
N GLY A 176 -22.72 32.54 8.51
CA GLY A 176 -23.97 31.97 9.03
C GLY A 176 -24.31 30.59 8.50
N HIS A 177 -23.38 29.92 7.78
CA HIS A 177 -23.58 28.57 7.27
C HIS A 177 -22.25 27.81 7.09
N TYR A 178 -22.29 26.46 7.20
CA TYR A 178 -21.17 25.55 7.05
C TYR A 178 -21.28 24.66 5.81
N GLU A 179 -21.94 25.10 4.77
CA GLU A 179 -22.21 24.37 3.53
C GLU A 179 -20.92 23.80 2.88
N MET A 180 -19.78 24.48 3.03
CA MET A 180 -18.51 24.01 2.50
C MET A 180 -18.01 22.74 3.22
N VAL A 181 -18.33 22.56 4.51
CA VAL A 181 -18.01 21.35 5.26
C VAL A 181 -18.82 20.18 4.71
N GLU A 182 -20.08 20.39 4.36
CA GLU A 182 -20.92 19.39 3.72
C GLU A 182 -20.40 19.00 2.34
N LYS A 183 -20.01 19.96 1.52
CA LYS A 183 -19.41 19.70 0.20
C LYS A 183 -18.09 18.93 0.31
N ALA A 184 -17.25 19.27 1.27
CA ALA A 184 -16.04 18.51 1.55
C ALA A 184 -16.36 17.08 2.04
N GLY A 185 -17.44 16.91 2.80
CA GLY A 185 -17.93 15.60 3.20
C GLY A 185 -18.41 14.74 2.04
N LEU A 186 -19.12 15.31 1.09
CA LEU A 186 -19.54 14.61 -0.13
C LEU A 186 -18.31 14.13 -0.92
N TYR A 187 -17.31 14.99 -1.09
CA TYR A 187 -16.07 14.61 -1.76
C TYR A 187 -15.34 13.49 -1.01
N TRP A 188 -15.33 13.53 0.33
CA TRP A 188 -14.67 12.51 1.16
C TRP A 188 -15.30 11.12 1.03
N HIS A 189 -16.61 11.06 0.79
CA HIS A 189 -17.36 9.80 0.70
C HIS A 189 -17.48 9.25 -0.73
N PHE A 190 -17.15 10.04 -1.74
CA PHE A 190 -17.14 9.60 -3.14
C PHE A 190 -15.95 8.70 -3.42
#